data_fd5759986502a54737ba91f0cb18d3d0
#
_entry.id   fd5759986502a54737ba91f0cb18d3d0
#
_cell.length_a   1.000
_cell.length_b   1.000
_cell.length_c   1.000
_cell.angle_alpha   90.00
_cell.angle_beta   90.00
_cell.angle_gamma   90.00
#
_symmetry.space_group_name_H-M   'P 1'
#
loop_
_entity.id
_entity.type
_entity.pdbx_description
1 polymer ?
#
loop_
_entity_poly.entity_id
_entity_poly.type
_entity_poly.pdbx_seq_one_letter_code
_entity_poly.pdbx_strand_id
1 'polypeptide(L)'
;MEEVIFALSSPPPPSSLAMIRLDGEATAAHLQCLVEDSDSGPSPILEARIPRILKLRWHEDAPSTPALAVLWRRGASWTGNEGVELVLPGASPIIDGVLARLERAGARPATPGEFTRRAFVNGRIDLSRAESVAALIEAEDRAAMAAARRVLDGELARGIRSVATSLLEVLAITEAGLDFSEQEVESPGSEGARRLLQPILAQFDQLLERRQSPEVASGLPRILLWGQPNAGKSSLLNALVRQPLAIVDSAPGTTTDAVRGVLEGSGRSLEILDLPGERAASGQIESLALERARALIGGDDPVLWVIDASRDVIDIERERRQLPSELEH
;
A
#
# COMPACT_ATOMS: atom_id res chain seq x y z
N MET A 1 5.19 8.05 -28.39
CA MET A 1 3.79 8.41 -28.06
C MET A 1 3.27 7.36 -27.11
N GLU A 2 2.74 7.76 -25.97
CA GLU A 2 2.09 6.79 -25.07
C GLU A 2 0.74 6.38 -25.64
N GLU A 3 0.55 5.07 -25.76
CA GLU A 3 -0.68 4.43 -26.23
C GLU A 3 -1.87 4.82 -25.35
N VAL A 4 -3.03 5.09 -25.94
CA VAL A 4 -4.23 5.40 -25.18
C VAL A 4 -4.82 4.12 -24.60
N ILE A 5 -4.98 4.14 -23.27
CA ILE A 5 -5.65 3.06 -22.53
C ILE A 5 -7.01 3.52 -22.00
N PHE A 6 -7.89 2.56 -21.78
CA PHE A 6 -9.16 2.81 -21.11
C PHE A 6 -9.48 1.73 -20.09
N ALA A 7 -10.30 2.07 -19.09
CA ALA A 7 -10.85 1.12 -18.14
C ALA A 7 -12.24 1.54 -17.66
N LEU A 8 -13.09 0.55 -17.38
CA LEU A 8 -14.26 0.72 -16.54
C LEU A 8 -13.78 0.89 -15.09
N SER A 9 -14.01 2.08 -14.53
CA SER A 9 -13.53 2.47 -13.19
C SER A 9 -14.64 2.51 -12.13
N SER A 10 -15.82 2.03 -12.46
CA SER A 10 -16.97 1.80 -11.57
C SER A 10 -17.21 0.30 -11.41
N PRO A 11 -18.07 -0.13 -10.48
CA PRO A 11 -18.53 -1.51 -10.44
C PRO A 11 -19.03 -1.98 -11.80
N PRO A 12 -18.93 -3.29 -12.11
CA PRO A 12 -19.41 -3.82 -13.38
C PRO A 12 -20.94 -3.60 -13.53
N PRO A 13 -21.44 -3.47 -14.79
CA PRO A 13 -22.86 -3.36 -15.04
C PRO A 13 -23.61 -4.66 -14.61
N PRO A 14 -24.93 -4.58 -14.28
CA PRO A 14 -25.74 -3.37 -14.35
C PRO A 14 -25.56 -2.44 -13.14
N SER A 15 -25.46 -1.14 -13.40
CA SER A 15 -25.36 -0.10 -12.37
C SER A 15 -26.13 1.14 -12.80
N SER A 16 -26.49 2.03 -11.88
CA SER A 16 -27.17 3.28 -12.22
C SER A 16 -26.31 4.16 -13.11
N LEU A 17 -25.01 4.27 -12.78
CA LEU A 17 -24.01 5.01 -13.54
C LEU A 17 -22.73 4.17 -13.63
N ALA A 18 -22.05 4.30 -14.74
CA ALA A 18 -20.72 3.74 -14.96
C ALA A 18 -19.74 4.86 -15.28
N MET A 19 -18.47 4.66 -14.87
CA MET A 19 -17.37 5.55 -15.17
C MET A 19 -16.35 4.84 -16.03
N ILE A 20 -16.04 5.41 -17.20
CA ILE A 20 -14.95 4.96 -18.06
C ILE A 20 -13.86 6.02 -18.04
N ARG A 21 -12.62 5.61 -17.82
CA ARG A 21 -11.44 6.48 -17.88
C ARG A 21 -10.60 6.15 -19.08
N LEU A 22 -10.11 7.20 -19.75
CA LEU A 22 -9.09 7.11 -20.79
C LEU A 22 -7.84 7.84 -20.33
N ASP A 23 -6.67 7.33 -20.70
CA ASP A 23 -5.37 7.93 -20.37
C ASP A 23 -4.38 7.69 -21.51
N GLY A 24 -3.61 8.72 -21.89
CA GLY A 24 -2.61 8.65 -22.92
C GLY A 24 -2.51 9.94 -23.74
N GLU A 25 -1.82 9.87 -24.88
CA GLU A 25 -1.74 11.01 -25.79
C GLU A 25 -2.97 11.07 -26.69
N ALA A 26 -3.54 12.26 -26.85
CA ALA A 26 -4.69 12.51 -27.74
C ALA A 26 -5.99 11.76 -27.33
N THR A 27 -6.24 11.59 -26.02
CA THR A 27 -7.48 10.98 -25.53
C THR A 27 -8.74 11.73 -26.00
N ALA A 28 -8.66 13.06 -26.17
CA ALA A 28 -9.73 13.86 -26.72
C ALA A 28 -10.10 13.46 -28.17
N ALA A 29 -9.11 13.08 -28.98
CA ALA A 29 -9.36 12.59 -30.34
C ALA A 29 -10.05 11.22 -30.33
N HIS A 30 -9.67 10.33 -29.41
CA HIS A 30 -10.36 9.04 -29.24
C HIS A 30 -11.80 9.20 -28.76
N LEU A 31 -12.09 10.22 -27.94
CA LEU A 31 -13.44 10.52 -27.54
C LEU A 31 -14.32 10.95 -28.73
N GLN A 32 -13.76 11.64 -29.71
CA GLN A 32 -14.52 12.07 -30.89
C GLN A 32 -15.20 10.91 -31.65
N CYS A 33 -14.61 9.73 -31.66
CA CYS A 33 -15.25 8.57 -32.30
C CYS A 33 -16.57 8.15 -31.65
N LEU A 34 -16.81 8.57 -30.41
CA LEU A 34 -18.01 8.28 -29.63
C LEU A 34 -19.04 9.39 -29.72
N VAL A 35 -18.63 10.63 -30.00
CA VAL A 35 -19.56 11.78 -30.01
C VAL A 35 -20.42 11.75 -31.25
N GLU A 36 -21.73 11.95 -31.07
CA GLU A 36 -22.64 12.12 -32.15
C GLU A 36 -22.39 13.49 -32.81
N ASP A 37 -22.16 13.49 -34.14
CA ASP A 37 -22.03 14.73 -34.87
C ASP A 37 -23.34 15.53 -34.77
N SER A 38 -23.25 16.71 -34.17
CA SER A 38 -24.39 17.60 -34.12
C SER A 38 -24.55 18.24 -35.49
N ASP A 39 -25.78 18.22 -36.09
CA ASP A 39 -26.10 18.94 -37.30
C ASP A 39 -25.83 20.46 -37.22
N SER A 40 -25.38 20.96 -36.10
CA SER A 40 -25.26 22.39 -35.74
C SER A 40 -23.82 22.90 -35.63
N GLY A 41 -22.76 22.15 -36.00
CA GLY A 41 -21.39 22.68 -35.94
C GLY A 41 -20.32 21.68 -35.53
N PRO A 42 -19.05 22.14 -35.46
CA PRO A 42 -17.95 21.27 -35.06
C PRO A 42 -18.14 20.65 -33.70
N SER A 43 -17.71 19.41 -33.56
CA SER A 43 -17.71 18.63 -32.32
C SER A 43 -17.37 19.50 -31.09
N PRO A 44 -18.09 19.41 -29.98
CA PRO A 44 -17.88 20.30 -28.85
C PRO A 44 -16.43 20.17 -28.34
N ILE A 45 -15.70 21.27 -28.41
CA ILE A 45 -14.34 21.35 -27.85
C ILE A 45 -14.49 21.20 -26.33
N LEU A 46 -13.94 20.10 -25.78
CA LEU A 46 -13.86 19.93 -24.33
C LEU A 46 -12.85 20.94 -23.76
N GLU A 47 -13.33 21.80 -22.90
CA GLU A 47 -12.48 22.65 -22.10
C GLU A 47 -11.95 21.84 -20.89
N ALA A 48 -10.66 21.98 -20.60
CA ALA A 48 -10.06 21.25 -19.50
C ALA A 48 -10.74 21.56 -18.17
N ARG A 49 -11.05 20.52 -17.40
CA ARG A 49 -11.70 20.56 -16.08
C ARG A 49 -13.12 21.12 -16.06
N ILE A 50 -13.72 21.36 -17.22
CA ILE A 50 -15.12 21.80 -17.30
C ILE A 50 -15.95 20.59 -17.73
N PRO A 51 -16.85 20.09 -16.85
CA PRO A 51 -17.75 19.01 -17.21
C PRO A 51 -18.71 19.42 -18.36
N ARG A 52 -18.86 18.55 -19.34
CA ARG A 52 -19.79 18.75 -20.46
C ARG A 52 -20.65 17.51 -20.65
N ILE A 53 -21.90 17.72 -20.94
CA ILE A 53 -22.81 16.63 -21.37
C ILE A 53 -22.66 16.47 -22.87
N LEU A 54 -22.25 15.27 -23.27
CA LEU A 54 -22.14 14.86 -24.67
C LEU A 54 -23.21 13.82 -24.98
N LYS A 55 -23.61 13.73 -26.24
CA LYS A 55 -24.41 12.62 -26.76
C LYS A 55 -23.44 11.62 -27.37
N LEU A 56 -23.35 10.42 -26.79
CA LEU A 56 -22.48 9.37 -27.29
C LEU A 56 -23.26 8.38 -28.15
N ARG A 57 -22.73 8.09 -29.34
CA ARG A 57 -23.17 7.01 -30.22
C ARG A 57 -22.35 5.77 -29.89
N TRP A 58 -22.95 4.79 -29.25
CA TRP A 58 -22.31 3.53 -28.84
C TRP A 58 -22.61 2.38 -29.82
N HIS A 59 -23.68 2.49 -30.64
CA HIS A 59 -24.03 1.56 -31.71
C HIS A 59 -24.66 2.33 -32.88
N GLU A 60 -24.60 1.78 -34.09
CA GLU A 60 -25.10 2.45 -35.30
C GLU A 60 -26.63 2.59 -35.30
N ASP A 61 -27.31 1.52 -34.85
CA ASP A 61 -28.76 1.44 -34.83
C ASP A 61 -29.40 1.84 -33.49
N ALA A 62 -28.59 2.28 -32.52
CA ALA A 62 -29.08 2.63 -31.18
C ALA A 62 -29.19 4.16 -31.02
N PRO A 63 -30.15 4.63 -30.21
CA PRO A 63 -30.23 6.03 -29.87
C PRO A 63 -28.97 6.47 -29.12
N SER A 64 -28.56 7.71 -29.35
CA SER A 64 -27.43 8.29 -28.59
C SER A 64 -27.75 8.36 -27.10
N THR A 65 -26.73 8.22 -26.29
CA THR A 65 -26.83 8.22 -24.83
C THR A 65 -26.11 9.46 -24.25
N PRO A 66 -26.75 10.18 -23.30
CA PRO A 66 -26.08 11.28 -22.65
C PRO A 66 -24.98 10.76 -21.75
N ALA A 67 -23.82 11.42 -21.80
CA ALA A 67 -22.67 11.16 -20.91
C ALA A 67 -22.08 12.47 -20.44
N LEU A 68 -21.67 12.52 -19.18
CA LEU A 68 -20.87 13.60 -18.64
C LEU A 68 -19.41 13.32 -18.96
N ALA A 69 -18.74 14.22 -19.66
CA ALA A 69 -17.33 14.11 -20.01
C ALA A 69 -16.51 15.19 -19.33
N VAL A 70 -15.34 14.82 -18.81
CA VAL A 70 -14.34 15.73 -18.25
C VAL A 70 -13.00 15.47 -18.91
N LEU A 71 -12.39 16.50 -19.47
CA LEU A 71 -11.04 16.45 -20.05
C LEU A 71 -10.02 16.93 -19.02
N TRP A 72 -8.97 16.16 -18.83
CA TRP A 72 -7.80 16.50 -18.03
C TRP A 72 -6.59 16.71 -18.96
N ARG A 73 -6.04 17.91 -19.01
CA ARG A 73 -4.81 18.16 -19.79
C ARG A 73 -3.62 17.49 -19.16
N ARG A 74 -2.58 17.27 -19.97
CA ARG A 74 -1.28 16.78 -19.52
C ARG A 74 -0.77 17.61 -18.33
N GLY A 75 -0.26 16.92 -17.29
CA GLY A 75 0.18 17.51 -16.03
C GLY A 75 -0.95 17.78 -15.01
N ALA A 76 -2.22 17.72 -15.42
CA ALA A 76 -3.36 17.99 -14.56
C ALA A 76 -4.16 16.73 -14.16
N SER A 77 -3.98 15.62 -14.87
CA SER A 77 -4.60 14.33 -14.56
C SER A 77 -3.91 13.61 -13.40
N TRP A 78 -4.51 12.53 -12.96
CA TRP A 78 -3.92 11.63 -11.97
C TRP A 78 -2.58 11.03 -12.44
N THR A 79 -2.55 10.56 -13.69
CA THR A 79 -1.37 9.92 -14.28
C THR A 79 -0.32 10.92 -14.78
N GLY A 80 -0.69 12.18 -14.95
CA GLY A 80 0.14 13.21 -15.57
C GLY A 80 0.02 13.28 -17.10
N ASN A 81 -0.62 12.32 -17.76
CA ASN A 81 -0.93 12.34 -19.18
C ASN A 81 -2.20 13.17 -19.47
N GLU A 82 -2.60 13.29 -20.73
CA GLU A 82 -3.96 13.70 -21.03
C GLU A 82 -4.94 12.59 -20.66
N GLY A 83 -6.08 12.93 -20.09
CA GLY A 83 -7.08 11.96 -19.67
C GLY A 83 -8.50 12.44 -19.92
N VAL A 84 -9.41 11.49 -20.11
CA VAL A 84 -10.84 11.74 -20.19
C VAL A 84 -11.57 10.85 -19.20
N GLU A 85 -12.52 11.42 -18.48
CA GLU A 85 -13.47 10.69 -17.66
C GLU A 85 -14.86 10.82 -18.24
N LEU A 86 -15.52 9.69 -18.45
CA LEU A 86 -16.89 9.59 -18.95
C LEU A 86 -17.77 8.98 -17.88
N VAL A 87 -18.85 9.66 -17.52
CA VAL A 87 -19.91 9.10 -16.66
C VAL A 87 -21.19 8.98 -17.48
N LEU A 88 -21.72 7.77 -17.56
CA LEU A 88 -22.84 7.41 -18.42
C LEU A 88 -23.72 6.35 -17.75
N PRO A 89 -24.94 6.07 -18.25
CA PRO A 89 -25.79 5.01 -17.72
C PRO A 89 -25.09 3.65 -17.76
N GLY A 90 -25.13 2.92 -16.64
CA GLY A 90 -24.40 1.65 -16.47
C GLY A 90 -25.14 0.43 -17.01
N ALA A 91 -25.73 0.51 -18.21
CA ALA A 91 -26.32 -0.62 -18.89
C ALA A 91 -25.27 -1.38 -19.71
N SER A 92 -25.20 -2.72 -19.59
CA SER A 92 -24.21 -3.55 -20.29
C SER A 92 -24.10 -3.25 -21.78
N PRO A 93 -25.18 -3.16 -22.56
CA PRO A 93 -25.07 -2.89 -24.00
C PRO A 93 -24.38 -1.54 -24.30
N ILE A 94 -24.66 -0.52 -23.49
CA ILE A 94 -24.05 0.80 -23.65
C ILE A 94 -22.57 0.75 -23.37
N ILE A 95 -22.18 0.14 -22.23
CA ILE A 95 -20.78 0.04 -21.82
C ILE A 95 -19.99 -0.78 -22.85
N ASP A 96 -20.46 -1.96 -23.20
CA ASP A 96 -19.81 -2.83 -24.19
C ASP A 96 -19.65 -2.14 -25.54
N GLY A 97 -20.69 -1.41 -25.99
CA GLY A 97 -20.65 -0.64 -27.23
C GLY A 97 -19.63 0.50 -27.20
N VAL A 98 -19.54 1.24 -26.09
CA VAL A 98 -18.54 2.31 -25.90
C VAL A 98 -17.12 1.74 -25.91
N LEU A 99 -16.87 0.68 -25.12
CA LEU A 99 -15.55 0.05 -25.05
C LEU A 99 -15.11 -0.50 -26.41
N ALA A 100 -15.99 -1.19 -27.13
CA ALA A 100 -15.71 -1.71 -28.47
C ALA A 100 -15.40 -0.60 -29.50
N ARG A 101 -16.04 0.56 -29.39
CA ARG A 101 -15.71 1.70 -30.27
C ARG A 101 -14.37 2.34 -29.94
N LEU A 102 -14.01 2.42 -28.66
CA LEU A 102 -12.68 2.88 -28.24
C LEU A 102 -11.58 1.96 -28.77
N GLU A 103 -11.78 0.65 -28.71
CA GLU A 103 -10.84 -0.34 -29.28
C GLU A 103 -10.69 -0.16 -30.79
N ARG A 104 -11.79 0.01 -31.53
CA ARG A 104 -11.74 0.27 -32.97
C ARG A 104 -11.04 1.59 -33.32
N ALA A 105 -11.08 2.57 -32.41
CA ALA A 105 -10.37 3.83 -32.55
C ALA A 105 -8.86 3.72 -32.21
N GLY A 106 -8.38 2.53 -31.82
CA GLY A 106 -6.98 2.27 -31.53
C GLY A 106 -6.58 2.43 -30.06
N ALA A 107 -7.54 2.64 -29.16
CA ALA A 107 -7.26 2.54 -27.73
C ALA A 107 -7.32 1.08 -27.28
N ARG A 108 -6.64 0.72 -26.19
CA ARG A 108 -6.69 -0.63 -25.63
C ARG A 108 -7.16 -0.65 -24.17
N PRO A 109 -7.69 -1.79 -23.71
CA PRO A 109 -7.95 -1.97 -22.29
C PRO A 109 -6.68 -1.82 -21.46
N ALA A 110 -6.80 -1.15 -20.31
CA ALA A 110 -5.73 -1.05 -19.34
C ALA A 110 -5.51 -2.39 -18.62
N THR A 111 -4.27 -2.72 -18.31
CA THR A 111 -3.95 -3.81 -17.39
C THR A 111 -4.20 -3.37 -15.94
N PRO A 112 -4.49 -4.30 -15.00
CA PRO A 112 -4.64 -3.96 -13.58
C PRO A 112 -3.47 -3.14 -13.06
N GLY A 113 -3.78 -2.04 -12.36
CA GLY A 113 -2.77 -1.13 -11.81
C GLY A 113 -2.06 -0.20 -12.82
N GLU A 114 -2.39 -0.26 -14.12
CA GLU A 114 -1.67 0.50 -15.15
C GLU A 114 -1.78 2.02 -14.98
N PHE A 115 -2.92 2.56 -14.60
CA PHE A 115 -3.05 4.00 -14.29
C PHE A 115 -2.13 4.43 -13.16
N THR A 116 -2.04 3.65 -12.10
CA THR A 116 -1.16 3.92 -10.96
C THR A 116 0.32 3.80 -11.36
N ARG A 117 0.67 2.80 -12.18
CA ARG A 117 2.02 2.66 -12.74
C ARG A 117 2.40 3.86 -13.60
N ARG A 118 1.51 4.37 -14.45
CA ARG A 118 1.75 5.58 -15.26
C ARG A 118 1.94 6.81 -14.38
N ALA A 119 1.13 6.96 -13.32
CA ALA A 119 1.30 8.05 -12.36
C ALA A 119 2.68 8.01 -11.68
N PHE A 120 3.18 6.82 -11.34
CA PHE A 120 4.52 6.63 -10.79
C PHE A 120 5.63 6.97 -11.81
N VAL A 121 5.56 6.41 -13.02
CA VAL A 121 6.56 6.66 -14.09
C VAL A 121 6.64 8.14 -14.46
N ASN A 122 5.49 8.83 -14.46
CA ASN A 122 5.40 10.26 -14.75
C ASN A 122 5.74 11.15 -13.53
N GLY A 123 6.21 10.58 -12.42
CA GLY A 123 6.63 11.33 -11.23
C GLY A 123 5.48 12.02 -10.47
N ARG A 124 4.21 11.60 -10.69
CA ARG A 124 3.05 12.16 -9.96
C ARG A 124 2.95 11.64 -8.55
N ILE A 125 3.33 10.40 -8.35
CA ILE A 125 3.38 9.72 -7.05
C ILE A 125 4.70 8.97 -6.94
N ASP A 126 5.18 8.78 -5.72
CA ASP A 126 6.31 7.90 -5.42
C ASP A 126 5.86 6.42 -5.31
N LEU A 127 6.83 5.50 -5.22
CA LEU A 127 6.55 4.06 -5.16
C LEU A 127 5.69 3.70 -3.96
N SER A 128 5.98 4.25 -2.78
CA SER A 128 5.22 3.96 -1.55
C SER A 128 3.75 4.36 -1.68
N ARG A 129 3.48 5.49 -2.34
CA ARG A 129 2.11 5.92 -2.66
C ARG A 129 1.44 5.01 -3.69
N ALA A 130 2.19 4.54 -4.69
CA ALA A 130 1.65 3.62 -5.69
C ALA A 130 1.22 2.30 -5.04
N GLU A 131 2.04 1.73 -4.16
CA GLU A 131 1.73 0.54 -3.37
C GLU A 131 0.54 0.77 -2.41
N SER A 132 0.47 1.96 -1.79
CA SER A 132 -0.62 2.29 -0.87
C SER A 132 -1.98 2.41 -1.53
N VAL A 133 -2.06 2.69 -2.85
CA VAL A 133 -3.32 2.67 -3.60
C VAL A 133 -3.91 1.25 -3.60
N ALA A 134 -3.09 0.22 -3.86
CA ALA A 134 -3.53 -1.17 -3.81
C ALA A 134 -3.94 -1.55 -2.38
N ALA A 135 -3.10 -1.25 -1.38
CA ALA A 135 -3.39 -1.51 0.02
C ALA A 135 -4.69 -0.84 0.50
N LEU A 136 -5.00 0.37 0.00
CA LEU A 136 -6.24 1.08 0.33
C LEU A 136 -7.48 0.39 -0.26
N ILE A 137 -7.37 -0.14 -1.48
CA ILE A 137 -8.46 -0.84 -2.16
C ILE A 137 -8.72 -2.20 -1.49
N GLU A 138 -7.67 -2.88 -1.04
CA GLU A 138 -7.71 -4.19 -0.42
C GLU A 138 -7.98 -4.14 1.10
N ALA A 139 -8.03 -2.94 1.69
CA ALA A 139 -8.26 -2.76 3.11
C ALA A 139 -9.63 -3.31 3.55
N GLU A 140 -9.64 -4.29 4.43
CA GLU A 140 -10.85 -4.93 4.94
C GLU A 140 -11.39 -4.27 6.22
N ASP A 141 -10.54 -3.49 6.91
CA ASP A 141 -10.90 -2.82 8.16
C ASP A 141 -10.46 -1.34 8.18
N ARG A 142 -10.90 -0.63 9.22
CA ARG A 142 -10.61 0.81 9.39
C ARG A 142 -9.14 1.09 9.69
N ALA A 143 -8.45 0.18 10.35
CA ALA A 143 -7.04 0.35 10.73
C ALA A 143 -6.16 0.21 9.50
N ALA A 144 -6.36 -0.84 8.67
CA ALA A 144 -5.68 -1.03 7.39
C ALA A 144 -5.93 0.15 6.44
N MET A 145 -7.19 0.61 6.34
CA MET A 145 -7.54 1.79 5.54
C MET A 145 -6.80 3.04 6.04
N ALA A 146 -6.76 3.28 7.35
CA ALA A 146 -6.08 4.44 7.92
C ALA A 146 -4.56 4.38 7.70
N ALA A 147 -3.95 3.20 7.81
CA ALA A 147 -2.53 2.99 7.55
C ALA A 147 -2.19 3.25 6.07
N ALA A 148 -2.91 2.65 5.14
CA ALA A 148 -2.73 2.88 3.70
C ALA A 148 -2.93 4.36 3.34
N ARG A 149 -3.92 5.02 3.95
CA ARG A 149 -4.20 6.44 3.75
C ARG A 149 -3.03 7.33 4.19
N ARG A 150 -2.42 7.10 5.35
CA ARG A 150 -1.24 7.87 5.83
C ARG A 150 -0.08 7.80 4.83
N VAL A 151 0.19 6.62 4.26
CA VAL A 151 1.23 6.44 3.23
C VAL A 151 0.85 7.19 1.95
N LEU A 152 -0.40 7.04 1.50
CA LEU A 152 -0.91 7.75 0.31
C LEU A 152 -0.83 9.28 0.47
N ASP A 153 -1.11 9.81 1.65
CA ASP A 153 -0.97 11.23 1.97
C ASP A 153 0.49 11.68 2.05
N GLY A 154 1.46 10.75 1.93
CA GLY A 154 2.90 11.01 1.83
C GLY A 154 3.55 11.36 3.16
N GLU A 155 3.04 10.87 4.27
CA GLU A 155 3.59 11.12 5.60
C GLU A 155 5.04 10.61 5.70
N LEU A 156 5.30 9.38 5.25
CA LEU A 156 6.64 8.80 5.23
C LEU A 156 7.61 9.61 4.36
N ALA A 157 7.18 9.98 3.15
CA ALA A 157 8.01 10.74 2.23
C ALA A 157 8.35 12.16 2.77
N ARG A 158 7.44 12.77 3.53
CA ARG A 158 7.73 14.04 4.22
C ARG A 158 8.74 13.85 5.35
N GLY A 159 8.59 12.80 6.15
CA GLY A 159 9.54 12.47 7.22
C GLY A 159 10.96 12.25 6.70
N ILE A 160 11.10 11.43 5.65
CA ILE A 160 12.41 11.17 5.04
C ILE A 160 13.02 12.45 4.44
N ARG A 161 12.22 13.28 3.77
CA ARG A 161 12.71 14.57 3.23
C ARG A 161 13.16 15.52 4.34
N SER A 162 12.45 15.57 5.47
CA SER A 162 12.85 16.37 6.62
C SER A 162 14.23 15.95 7.13
N VAL A 163 14.44 14.65 7.33
CA VAL A 163 15.75 14.11 7.75
C VAL A 163 16.84 14.42 6.73
N ALA A 164 16.56 14.24 5.43
CA ALA A 164 17.53 14.54 4.36
C ALA A 164 17.90 16.04 4.34
N THR A 165 16.94 16.94 4.51
CA THR A 165 17.20 18.38 4.60
C THR A 165 18.09 18.72 5.78
N SER A 166 17.79 18.19 6.97
CA SER A 166 18.61 18.42 8.16
C SER A 166 20.02 17.87 8.02
N LEU A 167 20.20 16.71 7.34
CA LEU A 167 21.54 16.18 7.03
C LEU A 167 22.33 17.09 6.07
N LEU A 168 21.66 17.64 5.05
CA LEU A 168 22.28 18.60 4.12
C LEU A 168 22.69 19.88 4.83
N GLU A 169 21.93 20.36 5.78
CA GLU A 169 22.32 21.53 6.61
C GLU A 169 23.58 21.25 7.42
N VAL A 170 23.66 20.06 8.07
CA VAL A 170 24.87 19.66 8.82
C VAL A 170 26.06 19.53 7.88
N LEU A 171 25.89 18.96 6.71
CA LEU A 171 26.93 18.85 5.68
C LEU A 171 27.44 20.25 5.28
N ALA A 172 26.55 21.18 4.97
CA ALA A 172 26.91 22.54 4.57
C ALA A 172 27.69 23.28 5.66
N ILE A 173 27.29 23.15 6.94
CA ILE A 173 27.99 23.73 8.08
C ILE A 173 29.40 23.13 8.20
N THR A 174 29.52 21.82 7.99
CA THR A 174 30.81 21.12 8.09
C THR A 174 31.75 21.53 6.94
N GLU A 175 31.25 21.59 5.71
CA GLU A 175 32.03 22.02 4.54
C GLU A 175 32.48 23.48 4.67
N ALA A 176 31.60 24.38 5.11
CA ALA A 176 31.95 25.78 5.34
C ALA A 176 33.07 25.92 6.40
N GLY A 177 33.01 25.11 7.48
CA GLY A 177 34.06 25.11 8.50
C GLY A 177 35.43 24.55 8.01
N LEU A 178 35.43 23.72 6.95
CA LEU A 178 36.64 23.21 6.32
C LEU A 178 37.25 24.24 5.35
N ASP A 179 36.40 24.89 4.53
CA ASP A 179 36.86 25.83 3.50
C ASP A 179 37.34 27.17 4.07
N PHE A 180 36.72 27.64 5.17
CA PHE A 180 37.01 28.92 5.79
C PHE A 180 37.80 28.82 7.11
N SER A 181 38.58 27.75 7.29
CA SER A 181 39.36 27.51 8.50
C SER A 181 40.35 28.63 8.86
N GLU A 182 40.68 29.53 7.93
CA GLU A 182 41.54 30.71 8.13
C GLU A 182 40.76 32.01 8.46
N GLN A 183 39.43 32.00 8.40
CA GLN A 183 38.59 33.19 8.58
C GLN A 183 37.47 32.94 9.58
N GLU A 184 37.76 32.95 10.89
CA GLU A 184 36.80 33.04 12.01
C GLU A 184 35.55 32.11 11.99
N VAL A 185 35.39 31.19 11.03
CA VAL A 185 34.33 30.20 11.03
C VAL A 185 34.87 28.94 11.71
N GLU A 186 34.54 28.78 12.99
CA GLU A 186 34.90 27.58 13.72
C GLU A 186 34.20 26.35 13.11
N SER A 187 34.99 25.42 12.60
CA SER A 187 34.50 24.09 12.27
C SER A 187 33.88 23.45 13.54
N PRO A 188 32.70 22.85 13.49
CA PRO A 188 32.05 22.34 14.68
C PRO A 188 32.82 21.24 15.44
N GLY A 189 33.96 20.76 14.91
CA GLY A 189 34.71 19.68 15.50
C GLY A 189 33.86 18.40 15.66
N SER A 190 34.47 17.32 16.17
CA SER A 190 33.75 16.04 16.32
C SER A 190 32.57 16.11 17.32
N GLU A 191 32.73 16.88 18.40
CA GLU A 191 31.67 17.05 19.41
C GLU A 191 30.53 17.94 18.93
N GLY A 192 30.85 19.03 18.19
CA GLY A 192 29.84 19.86 17.58
C GLY A 192 29.02 19.11 16.48
N ALA A 193 29.71 18.35 15.65
CA ALA A 193 29.04 17.50 14.66
C ALA A 193 28.12 16.46 15.32
N ARG A 194 28.56 15.85 16.42
CA ARG A 194 27.72 14.90 17.19
C ARG A 194 26.46 15.57 17.73
N ARG A 195 26.55 16.78 18.28
CA ARG A 195 25.38 17.54 18.76
C ARG A 195 24.39 17.89 17.65
N LEU A 196 24.89 18.21 16.46
CA LEU A 196 24.05 18.51 15.30
C LEU A 196 23.34 17.24 14.74
N LEU A 197 24.00 16.08 14.83
CA LEU A 197 23.45 14.82 14.33
C LEU A 197 22.44 14.16 15.30
N GLN A 198 22.58 14.41 16.61
CA GLN A 198 21.71 13.76 17.61
C GLN A 198 20.20 13.98 17.41
N PRO A 199 19.68 15.20 17.11
CA PRO A 199 18.26 15.40 16.84
C PRO A 199 17.82 14.70 15.54
N ILE A 200 18.72 14.56 14.56
CA ILE A 200 18.43 13.88 13.30
C ILE A 200 18.27 12.36 13.53
N LEU A 201 19.14 11.78 14.36
CA LEU A 201 19.01 10.39 14.79
C LEU A 201 17.69 10.15 15.52
N ALA A 202 17.31 11.04 16.45
CA ALA A 202 16.01 10.93 17.13
C ALA A 202 14.81 11.02 16.18
N GLN A 203 14.88 11.86 15.15
CA GLN A 203 13.84 11.91 14.09
C GLN A 203 13.79 10.59 13.30
N PHE A 204 14.94 10.00 13.01
CA PHE A 204 15.04 8.73 12.30
C PHE A 204 14.45 7.59 13.13
N ASP A 205 14.78 7.53 14.42
CA ASP A 205 14.23 6.56 15.36
C ASP A 205 12.70 6.64 15.44
N GLN A 206 12.14 7.86 15.53
CA GLN A 206 10.68 8.06 15.47
C GLN A 206 10.04 7.54 14.18
N LEU A 207 10.71 7.70 13.03
CA LEU A 207 10.20 7.16 11.76
C LEU A 207 10.24 5.63 11.76
N LEU A 208 11.26 5.03 12.37
CA LEU A 208 11.38 3.57 12.51
C LEU A 208 10.34 3.01 13.49
N GLU A 209 10.13 3.64 14.64
CA GLU A 209 9.12 3.23 15.62
C GLU A 209 7.71 3.25 15.02
N ARG A 210 7.36 4.29 14.24
CA ARG A 210 6.08 4.34 13.51
C ARG A 210 5.92 3.21 12.50
N ARG A 211 7.01 2.67 11.96
CA ARG A 211 7.02 1.55 11.03
C ARG A 211 6.88 0.20 11.74
N GLN A 212 7.32 0.14 13.00
CA GLN A 212 7.25 -1.07 13.85
C GLN A 212 5.91 -1.19 14.59
N SER A 213 5.03 -0.20 14.50
CA SER A 213 3.67 -0.35 15.00
C SER A 213 3.01 -1.53 14.28
N PRO A 214 2.51 -2.54 15.02
CA PRO A 214 1.99 -3.79 14.46
C PRO A 214 0.82 -3.61 13.48
N GLU A 215 0.23 -2.42 13.45
CA GLU A 215 -0.91 -2.03 12.61
C GLU A 215 -0.61 -1.98 11.10
N VAL A 216 0.67 -2.11 10.67
CA VAL A 216 1.07 -1.95 9.25
C VAL A 216 1.16 -3.29 8.50
N ALA A 217 1.09 -4.44 9.20
CA ALA A 217 1.11 -5.74 8.56
C ALA A 217 -0.33 -6.22 8.33
N SER A 218 -0.70 -6.55 7.16
CA SER A 218 -1.90 -7.21 6.62
C SER A 218 -3.30 -6.65 6.94
N GLY A 219 -3.52 -5.87 7.99
CA GLY A 219 -4.87 -5.41 8.41
C GLY A 219 -5.85 -6.52 8.81
N LEU A 220 -5.43 -7.76 8.78
CA LEU A 220 -6.23 -8.91 9.17
C LEU A 220 -6.24 -9.05 10.71
N PRO A 221 -7.35 -9.47 11.32
CA PRO A 221 -7.34 -9.90 12.69
C PRO A 221 -6.25 -10.94 12.91
N ARG A 222 -5.47 -10.82 14.00
CA ARG A 222 -4.33 -11.69 14.25
C ARG A 222 -4.56 -12.58 15.45
N ILE A 223 -4.01 -13.78 15.39
CA ILE A 223 -3.84 -14.67 16.55
C ILE A 223 -2.37 -15.00 16.69
N LEU A 224 -1.85 -14.84 17.89
CA LEU A 224 -0.47 -15.18 18.23
C LEU A 224 -0.42 -16.61 18.75
N LEU A 225 0.43 -17.46 18.18
CA LEU A 225 0.70 -18.78 18.74
C LEU A 225 1.84 -18.67 19.76
N TRP A 226 1.53 -19.06 21.01
CA TRP A 226 2.47 -19.11 22.11
C TRP A 226 2.63 -20.53 22.63
N GLY A 227 3.79 -20.89 23.14
CA GLY A 227 4.04 -22.19 23.76
C GLY A 227 5.50 -22.60 23.63
N GLN A 228 5.90 -23.62 24.36
CA GLN A 228 7.27 -24.11 24.41
C GLN A 228 7.81 -24.61 23.06
N PRO A 229 9.13 -24.64 22.86
CA PRO A 229 9.72 -25.34 21.74
C PRO A 229 9.22 -26.79 21.66
N ASN A 230 8.87 -27.23 20.47
CA ASN A 230 8.33 -28.57 20.18
C ASN A 230 6.92 -28.86 20.75
N ALA A 231 6.19 -27.89 21.29
CA ALA A 231 4.79 -28.07 21.69
C ALA A 231 3.83 -28.30 20.53
N GLY A 232 4.31 -28.25 19.27
CA GLY A 232 3.50 -28.50 18.09
C GLY A 232 2.93 -27.24 17.41
N LYS A 233 3.38 -26.03 17.79
CA LYS A 233 2.91 -24.75 17.21
C LYS A 233 2.97 -24.73 15.69
N SER A 234 4.15 -24.96 15.10
CA SER A 234 4.33 -24.95 13.63
C SER A 234 3.57 -26.08 12.95
N SER A 235 3.39 -27.22 13.62
CA SER A 235 2.55 -28.33 13.11
C SER A 235 1.07 -27.96 13.09
N LEU A 236 0.62 -27.25 14.13
CA LEU A 236 -0.74 -26.73 14.22
C LEU A 236 -0.97 -25.66 13.14
N LEU A 237 -0.04 -24.72 12.99
CA LEU A 237 -0.11 -23.69 11.96
C LEU A 237 -0.21 -24.31 10.55
N ASN A 238 0.65 -25.27 10.23
CA ASN A 238 0.62 -25.97 8.94
C ASN A 238 -0.69 -26.74 8.70
N ALA A 239 -1.24 -27.35 9.76
CA ALA A 239 -2.51 -28.06 9.67
C ALA A 239 -3.69 -27.12 9.43
N LEU A 240 -3.67 -25.92 10.03
CA LEU A 240 -4.72 -24.92 9.89
C LEU A 240 -4.69 -24.26 8.51
N VAL A 241 -3.53 -23.89 8.01
CA VAL A 241 -3.38 -23.19 6.72
C VAL A 241 -3.62 -24.09 5.51
N ARG A 242 -3.68 -25.44 5.69
CA ARG A 242 -3.95 -26.46 4.63
C ARG A 242 -3.08 -26.38 3.38
N GLN A 243 -2.05 -25.58 3.37
CA GLN A 243 -1.03 -25.52 2.32
C GLN A 243 0.34 -25.67 2.99
N PRO A 244 1.31 -26.38 2.38
CA PRO A 244 2.68 -26.26 2.84
C PRO A 244 3.00 -24.78 2.71
N LEU A 245 3.22 -24.11 3.86
CA LEU A 245 3.69 -22.74 3.88
C LEU A 245 4.88 -22.68 2.93
N ALA A 246 4.71 -22.00 1.80
CA ALA A 246 5.84 -21.55 1.06
C ALA A 246 6.66 -20.76 2.07
N ILE A 247 7.83 -21.31 2.42
CA ILE A 247 8.80 -20.64 3.27
C ILE A 247 9.10 -19.35 2.55
N VAL A 248 8.46 -18.28 2.99
CA VAL A 248 8.78 -16.97 2.50
C VAL A 248 10.15 -16.67 3.09
N ASP A 249 11.17 -16.91 2.25
CA ASP A 249 12.54 -16.44 2.40
C ASP A 249 13.21 -16.70 3.75
N SER A 250 13.48 -17.98 4.04
CA SER A 250 14.57 -18.31 4.97
C SER A 250 15.86 -18.42 4.15
N ALA A 251 16.57 -17.29 4.00
CA ALA A 251 17.99 -17.38 3.71
C ALA A 251 18.63 -18.28 4.80
N PRO A 252 19.47 -19.27 4.44
CA PRO A 252 20.08 -20.17 5.42
C PRO A 252 20.92 -19.34 6.40
N GLY A 253 20.44 -19.16 7.63
CA GLY A 253 21.15 -18.44 8.70
C GLY A 253 20.34 -17.50 9.55
N THR A 254 19.06 -17.24 9.28
CA THR A 254 18.21 -16.32 10.07
C THR A 254 16.96 -17.02 10.61
N THR A 255 17.12 -17.88 11.62
CA THR A 255 16.02 -18.53 12.35
C THR A 255 15.40 -17.63 13.43
N THR A 256 15.14 -16.36 13.14
CA THR A 256 14.68 -15.38 14.13
C THR A 256 13.36 -14.68 13.75
N ASP A 257 12.77 -14.97 12.60
CA ASP A 257 11.53 -14.30 12.17
C ASP A 257 10.30 -15.14 12.48
N ALA A 258 9.24 -14.48 12.97
CA ALA A 258 7.94 -15.11 13.19
C ALA A 258 7.40 -15.69 11.88
N VAL A 259 6.96 -16.95 11.90
CA VAL A 259 6.33 -17.59 10.74
C VAL A 259 4.89 -17.12 10.66
N ARG A 260 4.49 -16.59 9.52
CA ARG A 260 3.13 -16.08 9.27
C ARG A 260 2.32 -17.08 8.46
N GLY A 261 1.04 -17.25 8.82
CA GLY A 261 0.08 -18.01 8.03
C GLY A 261 -1.24 -17.26 7.96
N VAL A 262 -1.93 -17.33 6.83
CA VAL A 262 -3.27 -16.76 6.67
C VAL A 262 -4.29 -17.89 6.61
N LEU A 263 -5.30 -17.81 7.47
CA LEU A 263 -6.47 -18.68 7.43
C LEU A 263 -7.59 -17.98 6.67
N GLU A 264 -8.12 -18.65 5.68
CA GLU A 264 -9.32 -18.22 4.96
C GLU A 264 -10.50 -19.10 5.34
N GLY A 265 -11.59 -18.50 5.83
CA GLY A 265 -12.78 -19.25 6.20
C GLY A 265 -14.02 -18.37 6.33
N SER A 266 -15.15 -18.87 5.82
CA SER A 266 -16.48 -18.22 5.96
C SER A 266 -16.53 -16.74 5.57
N GLY A 267 -15.73 -16.32 4.58
CA GLY A 267 -15.68 -14.93 4.12
C GLY A 267 -14.88 -14.00 5.04
N ARG A 268 -14.06 -14.55 5.93
CA ARG A 268 -13.12 -13.81 6.77
C ARG A 268 -11.73 -14.41 6.67
N SER A 269 -10.74 -13.57 6.63
CA SER A 269 -9.32 -13.95 6.69
C SER A 269 -8.75 -13.58 8.06
N LEU A 270 -7.86 -14.43 8.58
CA LEU A 270 -7.24 -14.30 9.89
C LEU A 270 -5.74 -14.59 9.75
N GLU A 271 -4.89 -13.74 10.27
CA GLU A 271 -3.45 -13.95 10.30
C GLU A 271 -3.06 -14.72 11.58
N ILE A 272 -2.25 -15.77 11.42
CA ILE A 272 -1.66 -16.49 12.55
C ILE A 272 -0.16 -16.26 12.52
N LEU A 273 0.39 -15.86 13.66
CA LEU A 273 1.82 -15.64 13.86
C LEU A 273 2.38 -16.71 14.81
N ASP A 274 3.31 -17.55 14.32
CA ASP A 274 4.07 -18.48 15.17
C ASP A 274 5.27 -17.74 15.76
N LEU A 275 5.18 -17.43 17.04
CA LEU A 275 6.26 -16.77 17.78
C LEU A 275 7.33 -17.79 18.16
N PRO A 276 8.62 -17.42 18.07
CA PRO A 276 9.70 -18.29 18.54
C PRO A 276 9.51 -18.62 20.02
N GLY A 277 9.45 -19.91 20.35
CA GLY A 277 9.25 -20.37 21.71
C GLY A 277 10.47 -20.01 22.61
N GLU A 278 10.20 -19.74 23.88
CA GLU A 278 11.28 -19.51 24.88
C GLU A 278 12.17 -20.75 24.99
N ARG A 279 13.35 -20.70 24.37
CA ARG A 279 14.48 -21.49 24.84
C ARG A 279 15.19 -20.65 25.88
N ALA A 280 15.70 -21.30 26.95
CA ALA A 280 16.58 -20.64 27.88
C ALA A 280 17.70 -19.94 27.09
N ALA A 281 17.61 -18.61 27.03
CA ALA A 281 18.44 -17.78 26.17
C ALA A 281 19.92 -17.97 26.53
N SER A 282 20.66 -18.63 25.65
CA SER A 282 22.11 -18.81 25.79
C SER A 282 22.93 -17.86 24.92
N GLY A 283 22.27 -16.90 24.20
CA GLY A 283 22.95 -15.94 23.33
C GLY A 283 22.26 -14.60 23.18
N GLN A 284 23.02 -13.54 22.83
CA GLN A 284 22.51 -12.18 22.59
C GLN A 284 21.48 -12.09 21.44
N ILE A 285 21.51 -13.01 20.50
CA ILE A 285 20.60 -13.04 19.32
C ILE A 285 19.23 -13.56 19.75
N GLU A 286 19.17 -14.53 20.68
CA GLU A 286 17.91 -15.09 21.18
C GLU A 286 17.16 -14.11 22.11
N SER A 287 17.87 -13.28 22.88
CA SER A 287 17.24 -12.23 23.70
C SER A 287 16.59 -11.14 22.84
N LEU A 288 17.21 -10.76 21.74
CA LEU A 288 16.67 -9.80 20.77
C LEU A 288 15.43 -10.35 20.03
N ALA A 289 15.40 -11.66 19.75
CA ALA A 289 14.24 -12.31 19.14
C ALA A 289 13.04 -12.34 20.09
N LEU A 290 13.32 -12.60 21.37
CA LEU A 290 12.30 -12.60 22.43
C LEU A 290 11.75 -11.19 22.69
N GLU A 291 12.60 -10.17 22.71
CA GLU A 291 12.18 -8.76 22.84
C GLU A 291 11.33 -8.33 21.63
N ARG A 292 11.69 -8.73 20.42
CA ARG A 292 10.89 -8.49 19.23
C ARG A 292 9.55 -9.23 19.26
N ALA A 293 9.55 -10.49 19.72
CA ALA A 293 8.32 -11.25 19.90
C ALA A 293 7.42 -10.59 20.97
N ARG A 294 7.98 -10.10 22.08
CA ARG A 294 7.24 -9.36 23.10
C ARG A 294 6.72 -8.02 22.58
N ALA A 295 7.46 -7.32 21.75
CA ALA A 295 7.00 -6.09 21.10
C ALA A 295 5.83 -6.33 20.12
N LEU A 296 5.71 -7.56 19.57
CA LEU A 296 4.58 -7.97 18.75
C LEU A 296 3.32 -8.31 19.57
N ILE A 297 3.47 -8.63 20.86
CA ILE A 297 2.38 -8.97 21.80
C ILE A 297 1.70 -7.70 22.35
N GLY A 298 2.23 -6.52 22.13
CA GLY A 298 1.78 -5.26 22.72
C GLY A 298 0.48 -4.68 22.16
N GLY A 299 -0.53 -5.51 21.86
CA GLY A 299 -1.86 -5.10 21.39
C GLY A 299 -2.96 -6.01 21.97
N ASP A 300 -4.20 -5.69 21.65
CA ASP A 300 -5.40 -6.51 22.00
C ASP A 300 -5.49 -7.81 21.17
N ASP A 301 -4.36 -8.31 20.63
CA ASP A 301 -4.36 -9.51 19.81
C ASP A 301 -4.54 -10.76 20.68
N PRO A 302 -5.52 -11.63 20.36
CA PRO A 302 -5.73 -12.87 21.12
C PRO A 302 -4.53 -13.82 20.97
N VAL A 303 -4.18 -14.49 22.06
CA VAL A 303 -3.08 -15.46 22.10
C VAL A 303 -3.63 -16.87 22.24
N LEU A 304 -3.18 -17.75 21.34
CA LEU A 304 -3.47 -19.18 21.43
C LEU A 304 -2.27 -19.91 22.05
N TRP A 305 -2.41 -20.31 23.29
CA TRP A 305 -1.38 -21.05 24.00
C TRP A 305 -1.44 -22.53 23.62
N VAL A 306 -0.38 -23.03 22.99
CA VAL A 306 -0.23 -24.42 22.54
C VAL A 306 0.56 -25.21 23.56
N ILE A 307 -0.07 -26.21 24.15
CA ILE A 307 0.50 -27.05 25.23
C ILE A 307 0.72 -28.46 24.71
N ASP A 308 1.87 -29.05 25.02
CA ASP A 308 2.13 -30.48 24.80
C ASP A 308 1.42 -31.30 25.88
N ALA A 309 0.33 -31.97 25.49
CA ALA A 309 -0.50 -32.78 26.38
C ALA A 309 0.20 -34.06 26.92
N SER A 310 1.38 -34.41 26.41
CA SER A 310 2.17 -35.54 26.93
C SER A 310 2.95 -35.19 28.20
N ARG A 311 2.97 -33.92 28.62
CA ARG A 311 3.70 -33.42 29.78
C ARG A 311 2.90 -33.53 31.04
N ASP A 312 3.61 -33.54 32.20
CA ASP A 312 2.98 -33.59 33.52
C ASP A 312 2.19 -32.31 33.83
N VAL A 313 1.05 -32.44 34.45
CA VAL A 313 0.14 -31.32 34.83
C VAL A 313 0.89 -30.25 35.67
N ILE A 314 1.81 -30.68 36.52
CA ILE A 314 2.61 -29.80 37.36
C ILE A 314 3.50 -28.90 36.53
N ASP A 315 4.08 -29.42 35.47
CA ASP A 315 4.93 -28.66 34.55
C ASP A 315 4.12 -27.66 33.73
N ILE A 316 2.92 -28.03 33.32
CA ILE A 316 1.97 -27.17 32.61
C ILE A 316 1.53 -25.99 33.52
N GLU A 317 1.21 -26.27 34.78
CA GLU A 317 0.88 -25.22 35.74
C GLU A 317 2.04 -24.26 36.06
N ARG A 318 3.26 -24.80 36.07
CA ARG A 318 4.46 -23.97 36.25
C ARG A 318 4.69 -23.05 35.03
N GLU A 319 4.47 -23.56 33.85
CA GLU A 319 4.54 -22.80 32.59
C GLU A 319 3.47 -21.70 32.54
N ARG A 320 2.24 -22.01 32.96
CA ARG A 320 1.15 -21.02 33.07
C ARG A 320 1.50 -19.84 33.98
N ARG A 321 2.20 -20.09 35.07
CA ARG A 321 2.64 -19.03 36.01
C ARG A 321 3.80 -18.17 35.47
N GLN A 322 4.44 -18.61 34.40
CA GLN A 322 5.51 -17.88 33.71
C GLN A 322 5.03 -17.14 32.45
N LEU A 323 3.73 -17.24 32.15
CA LEU A 323 3.14 -16.43 31.08
C LEU A 323 3.37 -14.94 31.38
N PRO A 324 3.77 -14.16 30.36
CA PRO A 324 3.84 -12.71 30.51
C PRO A 324 2.49 -12.15 30.98
N SER A 325 2.54 -11.17 31.89
CA SER A 325 1.32 -10.55 32.45
C SER A 325 0.40 -9.93 31.40
N GLU A 326 0.97 -9.61 30.23
CA GLU A 326 0.27 -9.10 29.06
C GLU A 326 -0.64 -10.16 28.37
N LEU A 327 -0.49 -11.45 28.74
CA LEU A 327 -1.25 -12.58 28.20
C LEU A 327 -2.32 -13.14 29.15
N GLU A 328 -2.54 -12.51 30.30
CA GLU A 328 -3.51 -12.97 31.32
C GLU A 328 -4.95 -12.48 31.07
N HIS A 329 -5.26 -11.88 29.95
CA HIS A 329 -6.60 -11.34 29.62
C HIS A 329 -7.34 -12.14 28.58
#